data_cfb516faaa13a297a55645462daa145a
#
_entry.id   cfb516faaa13a297a55645462daa145a
#
_cell.length_a   1.000
_cell.length_b   1.000
_cell.length_c   1.000
_cell.angle_alpha   90.00
_cell.angle_beta   90.00
_cell.angle_gamma   90.00
#
_symmetry.space_group_name_H-M   'P 1'
#
loop_
_entity.id
_entity.type
_entity.pdbx_description
1 polymer ?
#
loop_
_entity_poly.entity_id
_entity_poly.type
_entity_poly.pdbx_seq_one_letter_code
_entity_poly.pdbx_strand_id
1 'polypeptide(L)'
;MRAPLFLISLALSSAACSDGAEYAEKAGVEETASATAAATAVPDAQAYSSEQETERYQFAYSWPAEASAEPGLADYLRDKADAMRAGLEKDADEDWNGAEGQEWTPRQHSASEEWKVVADIPGYLSLSGHLATYSGGAHGMYGVQSLVWDRQAGKAMKGIELFNSPVALEQGLGKRLCDALNTEREERRG
;
A
#
# COMPACT_ATOMS: atom_id res chain seq x y z
N MET A 1 5.56 -61.74 23.58
CA MET A 1 4.95 -60.58 24.20
C MET A 1 5.06 -59.41 23.19
N ARG A 2 3.95 -58.99 22.59
CA ARG A 2 3.88 -57.96 21.56
C ARG A 2 3.32 -56.71 22.20
N ALA A 3 4.11 -55.62 22.21
CA ALA A 3 3.67 -54.30 22.65
C ALA A 3 3.03 -53.54 21.47
N PRO A 4 1.90 -52.83 21.65
CA PRO A 4 1.32 -52.01 20.61
C PRO A 4 1.95 -50.59 20.60
N LEU A 5 2.33 -50.18 19.40
CA LEU A 5 2.75 -48.80 19.11
C LEU A 5 1.51 -47.90 19.11
N PHE A 6 1.47 -46.93 20.01
CA PHE A 6 0.48 -45.82 19.98
C PHE A 6 1.00 -44.71 19.06
N LEU A 7 0.33 -44.52 17.94
CA LEU A 7 0.48 -43.38 17.07
C LEU A 7 -0.29 -42.18 17.67
N ILE A 8 0.43 -41.20 18.17
CA ILE A 8 -0.14 -39.91 18.58
C ILE A 8 -0.22 -39.05 17.34
N SER A 9 -1.44 -38.90 16.83
CA SER A 9 -1.72 -37.92 15.76
C SER A 9 -1.75 -36.50 16.35
N LEU A 10 -0.73 -35.72 16.05
CA LEU A 10 -0.69 -34.28 16.38
C LEU A 10 -1.56 -33.52 15.37
N ALA A 11 -2.75 -33.14 15.79
CA ALA A 11 -3.62 -32.24 15.00
C ALA A 11 -3.06 -30.83 15.08
N LEU A 12 -2.47 -30.34 13.99
CA LEU A 12 -2.19 -28.93 13.84
C LEU A 12 -3.52 -28.18 13.64
N SER A 13 -3.95 -27.47 14.66
CA SER A 13 -5.03 -26.51 14.57
C SER A 13 -4.50 -25.30 13.79
N SER A 14 -4.85 -25.18 12.52
CA SER A 14 -4.70 -23.93 11.77
C SER A 14 -5.57 -22.87 12.41
N ALA A 15 -4.95 -21.85 13.00
CA ALA A 15 -5.64 -20.66 13.48
C ALA A 15 -6.35 -20.01 12.28
N ALA A 16 -7.67 -20.03 12.31
CA ALA A 16 -8.52 -19.43 11.31
C ALA A 16 -8.32 -17.90 11.35
N CYS A 17 -8.00 -17.32 10.21
CA CYS A 17 -8.28 -15.92 9.94
C CYS A 17 -9.77 -15.68 10.19
N SER A 18 -10.08 -14.64 10.96
CA SER A 18 -11.46 -14.23 11.25
C SER A 18 -12.24 -14.07 9.95
N ASP A 19 -13.38 -14.74 9.86
CA ASP A 19 -14.28 -14.68 8.73
C ASP A 19 -14.80 -13.25 8.55
N GLY A 20 -14.66 -12.67 7.35
CA GLY A 20 -15.10 -11.32 7.04
C GLY A 20 -16.61 -11.09 7.29
N ALA A 21 -17.42 -12.17 7.23
CA ALA A 21 -18.84 -12.14 7.53
C ALA A 21 -19.12 -11.84 9.01
N GLU A 22 -18.36 -12.41 9.94
CA GLU A 22 -18.49 -12.13 11.39
C GLU A 22 -18.14 -10.68 11.73
N TYR A 23 -17.24 -10.08 10.93
CA TYR A 23 -16.84 -8.69 11.10
C TYR A 23 -17.91 -7.71 10.59
N ALA A 24 -18.58 -8.05 9.49
CA ALA A 24 -19.66 -7.25 8.91
C ALA A 24 -20.89 -7.20 9.85
N GLU A 25 -21.26 -8.32 10.44
CA GLU A 25 -22.37 -8.41 11.40
C GLU A 25 -22.08 -7.58 12.68
N LYS A 26 -20.85 -7.63 13.20
CA LYS A 26 -20.44 -6.81 14.36
C LYS A 26 -20.34 -5.32 14.07
N ALA A 27 -20.09 -4.94 12.84
CA ALA A 27 -19.97 -3.54 12.40
C ALA A 27 -21.31 -2.91 12.03
N GLY A 28 -22.41 -3.69 12.01
CA GLY A 28 -23.74 -3.20 11.62
C GLY A 28 -23.82 -2.80 10.14
N VAL A 29 -22.98 -3.41 9.29
CA VAL A 29 -23.02 -3.22 7.84
C VAL A 29 -24.04 -4.20 7.30
N GLU A 30 -25.24 -3.71 6.90
CA GLU A 30 -26.19 -4.53 6.18
C GLU A 30 -25.56 -4.94 4.84
N GLU A 31 -25.44 -6.26 4.65
CA GLU A 31 -25.01 -6.86 3.40
C GLU A 31 -26.06 -6.60 2.32
N THR A 32 -26.01 -5.44 1.68
CA THR A 32 -26.71 -5.24 0.41
C THR A 32 -26.01 -6.13 -0.60
N ALA A 33 -26.63 -7.26 -0.92
CA ALA A 33 -26.24 -8.12 -2.02
C ALA A 33 -26.35 -7.33 -3.33
N SER A 34 -25.30 -6.55 -3.63
CA SER A 34 -25.14 -5.91 -4.93
C SER A 34 -24.54 -6.96 -5.86
N ALA A 35 -25.31 -7.25 -6.90
CA ALA A 35 -24.88 -8.15 -7.97
C ALA A 35 -23.49 -7.72 -8.46
N THR A 36 -22.52 -8.55 -8.15
CA THR A 36 -21.13 -8.42 -8.56
C THR A 36 -21.04 -8.43 -10.08
N ALA A 37 -20.88 -7.26 -10.69
CA ALA A 37 -20.16 -7.21 -11.95
C ALA A 37 -18.71 -7.55 -11.57
N ALA A 38 -18.34 -8.82 -11.70
CA ALA A 38 -16.96 -9.25 -11.57
C ALA A 38 -16.17 -8.44 -12.58
N ALA A 39 -15.38 -7.46 -12.11
CA ALA A 39 -14.30 -6.93 -12.90
C ALA A 39 -13.48 -8.14 -13.35
N THR A 40 -13.35 -8.33 -14.66
CA THR A 40 -12.63 -9.47 -15.22
C THR A 40 -11.16 -9.26 -14.85
N ALA A 41 -10.73 -9.88 -13.75
CA ALA A 41 -9.32 -9.87 -13.36
C ALA A 41 -8.50 -10.35 -14.56
N VAL A 42 -7.38 -9.69 -14.82
CA VAL A 42 -6.46 -10.08 -15.89
C VAL A 42 -5.82 -11.39 -15.47
N PRO A 43 -6.06 -12.51 -16.19
CA PRO A 43 -5.38 -13.76 -15.90
C PRO A 43 -3.87 -13.55 -16.02
N ASP A 44 -3.07 -14.13 -15.11
CA ASP A 44 -1.61 -14.05 -15.09
C ASP A 44 -1.02 -12.63 -14.86
N ALA A 45 -1.74 -11.75 -14.18
CA ALA A 45 -1.20 -10.45 -13.78
C ALA A 45 0.10 -10.63 -12.99
N GLN A 46 1.13 -9.84 -13.34
CA GLN A 46 2.43 -9.87 -12.68
C GLN A 46 2.63 -8.61 -11.83
N ALA A 47 3.37 -8.73 -10.74
CA ALA A 47 3.85 -7.56 -10.01
C ALA A 47 4.68 -6.66 -10.95
N TYR A 48 4.55 -5.36 -10.75
CA TYR A 48 5.32 -4.37 -11.51
C TYR A 48 6.48 -3.86 -10.66
N SER A 49 7.63 -3.68 -11.31
CA SER A 49 8.76 -2.97 -10.75
C SER A 49 9.47 -2.19 -11.85
N SER A 50 9.83 -0.95 -11.52
CA SER A 50 10.64 -0.08 -12.38
C SER A 50 11.73 0.55 -11.54
N GLU A 51 12.97 0.41 -11.97
CA GLU A 51 14.13 0.99 -11.32
C GLU A 51 14.97 1.73 -12.37
N GLN A 52 15.48 2.89 -12.00
CA GLN A 52 16.37 3.67 -12.84
C GLN A 52 17.43 4.33 -11.96
N GLU A 53 18.69 4.17 -12.34
CA GLU A 53 19.81 4.82 -11.70
C GLU A 53 20.64 5.59 -12.73
N THR A 54 20.94 6.85 -12.40
CA THR A 54 21.79 7.75 -13.15
C THR A 54 22.80 8.38 -12.21
N GLU A 55 23.74 9.17 -12.72
CA GLU A 55 24.63 9.97 -11.89
C GLU A 55 23.86 10.97 -11.02
N ARG A 56 22.71 11.45 -11.49
CA ARG A 56 21.94 12.53 -10.87
C ARG A 56 20.85 12.05 -9.93
N TYR A 57 20.26 10.88 -10.22
CA TYR A 57 19.15 10.37 -9.40
C TYR A 57 19.05 8.84 -9.40
N GLN A 58 18.33 8.34 -8.38
CA GLN A 58 17.86 6.97 -8.27
C GLN A 58 16.33 6.98 -8.15
N PHE A 59 15.66 6.19 -8.97
CA PHE A 59 14.22 6.01 -8.97
C PHE A 59 13.87 4.54 -8.77
N ALA A 60 12.86 4.25 -7.92
CA ALA A 60 12.27 2.92 -7.79
C ALA A 60 10.76 3.04 -7.56
N TYR A 61 9.99 2.25 -8.29
CA TYR A 61 8.53 2.22 -8.14
C TYR A 61 8.01 0.80 -8.34
N SER A 62 7.15 0.31 -7.42
CA SER A 62 6.63 -1.05 -7.52
C SER A 62 5.22 -1.18 -6.97
N TRP A 63 4.46 -2.16 -7.52
CA TRP A 63 3.17 -2.59 -7.00
C TRP A 63 2.95 -4.09 -7.19
N PRO A 64 2.08 -4.72 -6.36
CA PRO A 64 1.84 -6.16 -6.39
C PRO A 64 0.97 -6.59 -7.57
N ALA A 65 0.95 -7.90 -7.83
CA ALA A 65 0.21 -8.51 -8.94
C ALA A 65 -1.29 -8.23 -8.86
N GLU A 66 -1.85 -8.14 -7.66
CA GLU A 66 -3.26 -7.82 -7.42
C GLU A 66 -3.64 -6.44 -7.98
N ALA A 67 -2.74 -5.46 -7.88
CA ALA A 67 -2.97 -4.14 -8.48
C ALA A 67 -2.85 -4.20 -10.01
N SER A 68 -1.96 -5.04 -10.56
CA SER A 68 -1.86 -5.27 -12.00
C SER A 68 -3.06 -6.01 -12.57
N ALA A 69 -3.76 -6.80 -11.76
CA ALA A 69 -4.98 -7.49 -12.15
C ALA A 69 -6.17 -6.54 -12.38
N GLU A 70 -6.07 -5.30 -11.90
CA GLU A 70 -7.06 -4.23 -12.08
C GLU A 70 -6.55 -3.23 -13.13
N PRO A 71 -6.95 -3.33 -14.42
CA PRO A 71 -6.33 -2.53 -15.50
C PRO A 71 -6.34 -1.02 -15.25
N GLY A 72 -7.45 -0.48 -14.77
CA GLY A 72 -7.56 0.95 -14.45
C GLY A 72 -6.69 1.37 -13.28
N LEU A 73 -6.46 0.49 -12.29
CA LEU A 73 -5.54 0.76 -11.17
C LEU A 73 -4.08 0.69 -11.64
N ALA A 74 -3.73 -0.29 -12.47
CA ALA A 74 -2.40 -0.39 -13.03
C ALA A 74 -2.03 0.86 -13.84
N ASP A 75 -2.95 1.38 -14.65
CA ASP A 75 -2.77 2.61 -15.41
C ASP A 75 -2.62 3.82 -14.48
N TYR A 76 -3.47 3.94 -13.46
CA TYR A 76 -3.38 4.99 -12.44
C TYR A 76 -2.03 4.98 -11.71
N LEU A 77 -1.53 3.80 -11.32
CA LEU A 77 -0.24 3.68 -10.64
C LEU A 77 0.93 3.97 -11.59
N ARG A 78 0.80 3.62 -12.86
CA ARG A 78 1.81 3.94 -13.88
C ARG A 78 1.91 5.45 -14.10
N ASP A 79 0.77 6.14 -14.22
CA ASP A 79 0.75 7.61 -14.34
C ASP A 79 1.40 8.29 -13.13
N LYS A 80 1.17 7.75 -11.91
CA LYS A 80 1.83 8.25 -10.69
C LYS A 80 3.34 8.00 -10.72
N ALA A 81 3.78 6.81 -11.14
CA ALA A 81 5.21 6.48 -11.28
C ALA A 81 5.90 7.42 -12.28
N ASP A 82 5.28 7.65 -13.44
CA ASP A 82 5.82 8.52 -14.47
C ASP A 82 5.88 9.98 -14.01
N ALA A 83 4.85 10.47 -13.32
CA ALA A 83 4.85 11.82 -12.76
C ALA A 83 5.92 11.99 -11.66
N MET A 84 6.08 10.99 -10.79
CA MET A 84 7.11 10.99 -9.74
C MET A 84 8.52 10.98 -10.34
N ARG A 85 8.77 10.16 -11.35
CA ARG A 85 10.04 10.10 -12.06
C ARG A 85 10.35 11.42 -12.74
N ALA A 86 9.40 11.99 -13.50
CA ALA A 86 9.60 13.26 -14.19
C ALA A 86 9.89 14.40 -13.20
N GLY A 87 9.23 14.44 -12.03
CA GLY A 87 9.54 15.38 -10.97
C GLY A 87 10.96 15.22 -10.44
N LEU A 88 11.36 13.98 -10.14
CA LEU A 88 12.72 13.67 -9.66
C LEU A 88 13.80 14.07 -10.67
N GLU A 89 13.61 13.76 -11.97
CA GLU A 89 14.51 14.13 -13.05
C GLU A 89 14.68 15.65 -13.10
N LYS A 90 13.55 16.37 -13.11
CA LYS A 90 13.56 17.84 -13.16
C LYS A 90 14.32 18.43 -11.97
N ASP A 91 14.01 18.02 -10.75
CA ASP A 91 14.62 18.56 -9.54
C ASP A 91 16.13 18.27 -9.47
N ALA A 92 16.54 17.05 -9.87
CA ALA A 92 17.94 16.67 -9.96
C ALA A 92 18.69 17.47 -11.02
N ASP A 93 18.09 17.66 -12.20
CA ASP A 93 18.69 18.47 -13.28
C ASP A 93 18.82 19.94 -12.89
N GLU A 94 17.86 20.51 -12.17
CA GLU A 94 17.93 21.89 -11.68
C GLU A 94 19.09 22.06 -10.69
N ASP A 95 19.29 21.14 -9.76
CA ASP A 95 20.41 21.17 -8.79
C ASP A 95 21.76 21.02 -9.50
N TRP A 96 21.89 20.07 -10.42
CA TRP A 96 23.13 19.83 -11.15
C TRP A 96 23.48 20.99 -12.08
N ASN A 97 22.52 21.58 -12.77
CA ASN A 97 22.74 22.76 -13.59
C ASN A 97 23.10 24.01 -12.74
N GLY A 98 22.48 24.13 -11.54
CA GLY A 98 22.79 25.20 -10.59
C GLY A 98 24.19 25.10 -9.98
N ALA A 99 24.78 23.91 -9.94
CA ALA A 99 26.14 23.68 -9.45
C ALA A 99 27.21 23.86 -10.55
N GLU A 100 26.83 24.06 -11.80
CA GLU A 100 27.79 24.22 -12.88
C GLU A 100 28.71 25.43 -12.63
N GLY A 101 30.03 25.20 -12.62
CA GLY A 101 31.02 26.21 -12.33
C GLY A 101 31.21 26.53 -10.82
N GLN A 102 30.57 25.78 -9.92
CA GLN A 102 30.77 25.87 -8.48
C GLN A 102 31.86 24.89 -8.00
N GLU A 103 32.39 25.09 -6.79
CA GLU A 103 33.37 24.20 -6.16
C GLU A 103 32.76 22.96 -5.48
N TRP A 104 31.42 22.81 -5.50
CA TRP A 104 30.71 21.69 -4.90
C TRP A 104 29.96 20.87 -5.96
N THR A 105 29.79 19.60 -5.68
CA THR A 105 29.02 18.68 -6.51
C THR A 105 27.69 18.37 -5.84
N PRO A 106 26.57 18.43 -6.52
CA PRO A 106 25.28 18.02 -6.00
C PRO A 106 25.29 16.56 -5.55
N ARG A 107 24.47 16.23 -4.58
CA ARG A 107 24.22 14.83 -4.22
C ARG A 107 23.20 14.24 -5.14
N GLN A 108 23.34 12.94 -5.42
CA GLN A 108 22.35 12.19 -6.16
C GLN A 108 21.00 12.24 -5.44
N HIS A 109 19.95 12.64 -6.15
CA HIS A 109 18.58 12.62 -5.65
C HIS A 109 18.03 11.20 -5.63
N SER A 110 17.01 10.93 -4.82
CA SER A 110 16.30 9.65 -4.92
C SER A 110 14.81 9.80 -4.64
N ALA A 111 14.03 8.94 -5.28
CA ALA A 111 12.62 8.79 -4.99
C ALA A 111 12.23 7.32 -5.17
N SER A 112 11.54 6.75 -4.18
CA SER A 112 11.01 5.40 -4.26
C SER A 112 9.60 5.33 -3.67
N GLU A 113 8.74 4.50 -4.26
CA GLU A 113 7.43 4.17 -3.71
C GLU A 113 7.13 2.69 -3.94
N GLU A 114 6.85 1.98 -2.85
CA GLU A 114 6.46 0.57 -2.86
C GLU A 114 5.02 0.44 -2.37
N TRP A 115 4.14 -0.09 -3.22
CA TRP A 115 2.75 -0.38 -2.89
C TRP A 115 2.57 -1.82 -2.43
N LYS A 116 1.79 -2.02 -1.36
CA LYS A 116 1.46 -3.32 -0.78
C LYS A 116 -0.04 -3.45 -0.58
N VAL A 117 -0.56 -4.67 -0.76
CA VAL A 117 -1.96 -4.96 -0.43
C VAL A 117 -2.16 -4.90 1.07
N VAL A 118 -3.16 -4.14 1.50
CA VAL A 118 -3.65 -4.10 2.89
C VAL A 118 -4.89 -4.94 3.05
N ALA A 119 -5.83 -4.84 2.08
CA ALA A 119 -7.04 -5.63 2.05
C ALA A 119 -7.50 -5.85 0.61
N ASP A 120 -7.94 -7.05 0.31
CA ASP A 120 -8.59 -7.42 -0.94
C ASP A 120 -9.95 -8.03 -0.59
N ILE A 121 -11.02 -7.27 -0.83
CA ILE A 121 -12.39 -7.66 -0.52
C ILE A 121 -13.29 -7.45 -1.73
N PRO A 122 -14.44 -8.13 -1.81
CA PRO A 122 -15.38 -7.88 -2.91
C PRO A 122 -15.68 -6.39 -3.05
N GLY A 123 -15.45 -5.84 -4.24
CA GLY A 123 -15.69 -4.43 -4.56
C GLY A 123 -14.53 -3.47 -4.28
N TYR A 124 -13.57 -3.79 -3.41
CA TYR A 124 -12.47 -2.89 -3.07
C TYR A 124 -11.12 -3.59 -2.96
N LEU A 125 -10.08 -2.94 -3.48
CA LEU A 125 -8.68 -3.29 -3.21
C LEU A 125 -8.02 -2.12 -2.48
N SER A 126 -7.53 -2.36 -1.27
CA SER A 126 -6.84 -1.34 -0.47
C SER A 126 -5.33 -1.55 -0.51
N LEU A 127 -4.62 -0.49 -0.80
CA LEU A 127 -3.15 -0.48 -0.88
C LEU A 127 -2.56 0.53 0.11
N SER A 128 -1.36 0.22 0.61
CA SER A 128 -0.47 1.12 1.33
C SER A 128 0.78 1.37 0.51
N GLY A 129 1.09 2.63 0.22
CA GLY A 129 2.31 3.06 -0.46
C GLY A 129 3.34 3.56 0.54
N HIS A 130 4.56 3.03 0.49
CA HIS A 130 5.69 3.49 1.28
C HIS A 130 6.57 4.36 0.39
N LEU A 131 6.56 5.65 0.67
CA LEU A 131 7.32 6.68 -0.05
C LEU A 131 8.61 7.01 0.68
N ALA A 132 9.71 7.08 -0.05
CA ALA A 132 10.95 7.68 0.43
C ALA A 132 11.51 8.62 -0.64
N THR A 133 11.97 9.80 -0.22
CA THR A 133 12.59 10.79 -1.13
C THR A 133 13.83 11.40 -0.50
N TYR A 134 14.79 11.78 -1.34
CA TYR A 134 15.98 12.52 -0.95
C TYR A 134 16.37 13.50 -2.06
N SER A 135 16.58 14.75 -1.72
CA SER A 135 16.92 15.84 -2.62
C SER A 135 18.23 16.54 -2.24
N GLY A 136 19.23 15.78 -1.84
CA GLY A 136 20.58 16.33 -1.55
C GLY A 136 20.78 16.96 -0.16
N GLY A 137 19.72 17.08 0.65
CA GLY A 137 19.78 17.68 1.99
C GLY A 137 20.46 16.82 3.06
N ALA A 138 20.26 17.17 4.34
CA ALA A 138 20.84 16.46 5.48
C ALA A 138 20.23 15.07 5.71
N HIS A 139 18.96 14.86 5.38
CA HIS A 139 18.24 13.61 5.52
C HIS A 139 17.13 13.48 4.47
N GLY A 140 16.70 12.25 4.20
CA GLY A 140 15.55 11.96 3.37
C GLY A 140 14.22 12.17 4.09
N MET A 141 13.15 12.16 3.31
CA MET A 141 11.76 12.18 3.79
C MET A 141 11.14 10.81 3.58
N TYR A 142 10.30 10.41 4.52
CA TYR A 142 9.55 9.15 4.46
C TYR A 142 8.08 9.42 4.70
N GLY A 143 7.24 8.69 4.00
CA GLY A 143 5.80 8.83 4.14
C GLY A 143 5.08 7.51 3.87
N VAL A 144 3.83 7.45 4.34
CA VAL A 144 2.89 6.38 4.02
C VAL A 144 1.69 7.00 3.35
N GLN A 145 1.29 6.43 2.22
CA GLN A 145 0.08 6.79 1.51
C GLN A 145 -0.91 5.63 1.57
N SER A 146 -2.19 5.93 1.45
CA SER A 146 -3.23 4.92 1.31
C SER A 146 -4.04 5.18 0.05
N LEU A 147 -4.43 4.10 -0.62
CA LEU A 147 -5.28 4.12 -1.80
C LEU A 147 -6.31 3.01 -1.67
N VAL A 148 -7.56 3.33 -1.97
CA VAL A 148 -8.62 2.34 -2.13
C VAL A 148 -9.06 2.38 -3.58
N TRP A 149 -9.06 1.23 -4.24
CA TRP A 149 -9.61 1.07 -5.58
C TRP A 149 -11.04 0.57 -5.47
N ASP A 150 -11.99 1.36 -5.95
CA ASP A 150 -13.38 0.96 -6.10
C ASP A 150 -13.53 0.22 -7.43
N ARG A 151 -13.70 -1.11 -7.35
CA ARG A 151 -13.83 -1.98 -8.53
C ARG A 151 -15.11 -1.69 -9.33
N GLN A 152 -16.17 -1.29 -8.66
CA GLN A 152 -17.44 -0.99 -9.32
C GLN A 152 -17.38 0.34 -10.08
N ALA A 153 -16.79 1.35 -9.45
CA ALA A 153 -16.64 2.67 -10.06
C ALA A 153 -15.42 2.76 -10.98
N GLY A 154 -14.48 1.79 -10.92
CA GLY A 154 -13.23 1.79 -11.68
C GLY A 154 -12.36 3.01 -11.36
N LYS A 155 -12.26 3.41 -10.09
CA LYS A 155 -11.53 4.61 -9.69
C LYS A 155 -10.81 4.46 -8.36
N ALA A 156 -9.71 5.22 -8.23
CA ALA A 156 -9.03 5.42 -6.96
C ALA A 156 -9.80 6.40 -6.07
N MET A 157 -9.83 6.11 -4.76
CA MET A 157 -10.44 6.96 -3.75
C MET A 157 -9.58 6.96 -2.47
N LYS A 158 -9.81 7.93 -1.61
CA LYS A 158 -9.20 7.98 -0.28
C LYS A 158 -10.02 7.13 0.70
N GLY A 159 -9.37 6.48 1.68
CA GLY A 159 -10.06 5.68 2.68
C GLY A 159 -11.16 6.43 3.44
N ILE A 160 -11.02 7.75 3.62
CA ILE A 160 -12.05 8.59 4.25
C ILE A 160 -13.37 8.63 3.44
N GLU A 161 -13.30 8.45 2.13
CA GLU A 161 -14.47 8.49 1.23
C GLU A 161 -15.37 7.24 1.36
N LEU A 162 -14.87 6.19 2.05
CA LEU A 162 -15.68 5.03 2.44
C LEU A 162 -16.69 5.35 3.55
N PHE A 163 -16.55 6.48 4.22
CA PHE A 163 -17.40 6.89 5.31
C PHE A 163 -18.30 8.06 4.92
N ASN A 164 -19.52 8.05 5.38
CA ASN A 164 -20.50 9.12 5.09
C ASN A 164 -20.11 10.48 5.69
N SER A 165 -19.20 10.49 6.67
CA SER A 165 -18.69 11.71 7.28
C SER A 165 -17.41 11.44 8.09
N PRO A 166 -16.60 12.47 8.39
CA PRO A 166 -15.48 12.36 9.34
C PRO A 166 -15.91 11.86 10.73
N VAL A 167 -17.10 12.22 11.17
CA VAL A 167 -17.67 11.76 12.45
C VAL A 167 -17.94 10.25 12.41
N ALA A 168 -18.45 9.73 11.30
CA ALA A 168 -18.68 8.29 11.13
C ALA A 168 -17.35 7.52 11.16
N LEU A 169 -16.29 8.05 10.55
CA LEU A 169 -14.95 7.49 10.64
C LEU A 169 -14.44 7.50 12.09
N GLU A 170 -14.57 8.62 12.80
CA GLU A 170 -14.15 8.73 14.21
C GLU A 170 -14.90 7.76 15.11
N GLN A 171 -16.21 7.61 14.93
CA GLN A 171 -17.03 6.67 15.69
C GLN A 171 -16.65 5.21 15.40
N GLY A 172 -16.34 4.88 14.14
CA GLY A 172 -15.98 3.52 13.73
C GLY A 172 -14.57 3.11 14.16
N LEU A 173 -13.61 4.00 14.04
CA LEU A 173 -12.19 3.68 14.19
C LEU A 173 -11.51 4.40 15.36
N GLY A 174 -11.99 5.57 15.79
CA GLY A 174 -11.24 6.49 16.65
C GLY A 174 -10.71 5.85 17.92
N LYS A 175 -11.57 5.19 18.69
CA LYS A 175 -11.12 4.52 19.92
C LYS A 175 -10.17 3.36 19.64
N ARG A 176 -10.46 2.51 18.66
CA ARG A 176 -9.61 1.36 18.29
C ARG A 176 -8.24 1.81 17.79
N LEU A 177 -8.21 2.85 16.98
CA LEU A 177 -6.96 3.42 16.48
C LEU A 177 -6.11 4.01 17.61
N CYS A 178 -6.75 4.76 18.55
CA CYS A 178 -6.05 5.30 19.70
C CYS A 178 -5.49 4.20 20.61
N ASP A 179 -6.25 3.15 20.87
CA ASP A 179 -5.83 2.02 21.69
C ASP A 179 -4.63 1.30 21.03
N ALA A 180 -4.71 1.01 19.73
CA ALA A 180 -3.61 0.38 18.96
C ALA A 180 -2.35 1.25 18.94
N LEU A 181 -2.49 2.55 18.72
CA LEU A 181 -1.37 3.49 18.74
C LEU A 181 -0.72 3.60 20.13
N ASN A 182 -1.51 3.54 21.19
CA ASN A 182 -0.99 3.59 22.55
C ASN A 182 -0.21 2.32 22.89
N THR A 183 -0.73 1.15 22.53
CA THR A 183 -0.02 -0.13 22.68
C THR A 183 1.32 -0.11 21.94
N GLU A 184 1.34 0.28 20.68
CA GLU A 184 2.55 0.39 19.88
C GLU A 184 3.57 1.38 20.50
N ARG A 185 3.08 2.51 21.02
CA ARG A 185 3.95 3.50 21.68
C ARG A 185 4.53 2.98 22.99
N GLU A 186 3.79 2.17 23.73
CA GLU A 186 4.27 1.54 24.96
C GLU A 186 5.37 0.51 24.63
N GLU A 187 5.14 -0.34 23.64
CA GLU A 187 6.12 -1.33 23.20
C GLU A 187 7.44 -0.70 22.72
N ARG A 188 7.36 0.43 21.99
CA ARG A 188 8.56 1.13 21.51
C ARG A 188 9.32 1.90 22.58
N ARG A 189 8.70 2.22 23.68
CA ARG A 189 9.35 2.94 24.79
C ARG A 189 10.05 2.02 25.79
N GLY A 190 9.75 0.73 25.80
CA GLY A 190 10.35 -0.28 26.68
C GLY A 190 9.80 -0.19 28.10
#